data_2d2d77ae7cb6858d5f462a6e3565c944
#
_entry.id   2d2d77ae7cb6858d5f462a6e3565c944
#
_cell.length_a   1.000
_cell.length_b   1.000
_cell.length_c   1.000
_cell.angle_alpha   90.00
_cell.angle_beta   90.00
_cell.angle_gamma   90.00
#
_symmetry.space_group_name_H-M   'P 1'
#
loop_
_entity.id
_entity.type
_entity.pdbx_description
1 polymer ?
#
loop_
_entity_poly.entity_id
_entity_poly.type
_entity_poly.pdbx_seq_one_letter_code
_entity_poly.pdbx_strand_id
1 'polypeptide(L)'
;IFPGDGLYNEGYDNIVKNEIAAEMRDGRTIPASGGGWTWTDLRKFNTLLEYSGNCKDTDIRNRYDAVARFFRAYFYFEKVKRFGDVPWYAKPLGSADPELKRPRDSREFVMQRMIEDIDFAIRYLPTKHDLYRITKWTALALKSRFCLFEGTFRKYHGIDLPENDWKYYLDLSAKASEEFITNSGYGLYTSGGTQTAYRDLFVSEDAQQIEVVLARDYNKGLSVFHNSTFYSLNTSYGRPGLTRKIVASYLMADGTRFTDKAGWETMEFRDECQNRDPRLAQSIRTPGYTRINSTKVEVPSLSTCMTGYQPIKFVAPADFGSDGYNLSYTDLPIIRTAEIYLNYAEAKAE
;
A
#
# COMPACT_ATOMS: atom_id res chain seq x y z
N ILE A 1 -9.68 -1.37 8.06
CA ILE A 1 -9.26 -2.14 6.88
C ILE A 1 -7.91 -1.67 6.37
N PHE A 2 -7.72 -0.36 6.22
CA PHE A 2 -6.41 0.16 5.84
C PHE A 2 -5.44 0.07 7.01
N PRO A 3 -4.21 -0.42 6.79
CA PRO A 3 -3.22 -0.49 7.85
C PRO A 3 -2.98 0.93 8.39
N GLY A 4 -2.94 1.06 9.71
CA GLY A 4 -2.55 2.30 10.38
C GLY A 4 -1.07 2.59 10.20
N ASP A 5 -0.33 2.63 11.28
CA ASP A 5 1.11 2.95 11.31
C ASP A 5 2.05 1.90 10.67
N GLY A 6 1.52 0.99 9.85
CA GLY A 6 2.25 -0.12 9.23
C GLY A 6 3.17 0.26 8.07
N LEU A 7 3.74 1.47 8.07
CA LEU A 7 4.64 1.97 7.02
C LEU A 7 5.95 1.17 6.93
N TYR A 8 6.36 0.56 8.01
CA TYR A 8 7.58 -0.24 8.10
C TYR A 8 7.22 -1.70 8.39
N ASN A 9 6.41 -2.28 7.53
CA ASN A 9 6.09 -3.70 7.61
C ASN A 9 7.28 -4.52 7.08
N GLU A 10 7.78 -5.41 7.90
CA GLU A 10 8.88 -6.32 7.59
C GLU A 10 8.44 -7.64 6.95
N GLY A 11 7.25 -7.71 6.39
CA GLY A 11 6.77 -8.87 5.62
C GLY A 11 7.51 -9.10 4.29
N TYR A 12 8.57 -8.34 4.01
CA TYR A 12 9.42 -8.43 2.82
C TYR A 12 10.85 -7.98 3.14
N ASP A 13 11.79 -8.34 2.29
CA ASP A 13 13.25 -8.17 2.50
C ASP A 13 13.80 -6.77 2.17
N ASN A 14 12.98 -5.74 2.18
CA ASN A 14 13.41 -4.36 1.90
C ASN A 14 13.71 -3.54 3.17
N ILE A 15 13.16 -3.97 4.31
CA ILE A 15 13.28 -3.27 5.60
C ILE A 15 13.63 -4.29 6.69
N VAL A 16 14.56 -3.89 7.56
CA VAL A 16 14.92 -4.63 8.78
C VAL A 16 14.60 -3.78 9.99
N LYS A 17 14.04 -4.43 11.01
CA LYS A 17 13.85 -3.86 12.35
C LYS A 17 14.63 -4.67 13.40
N ASN A 18 14.64 -4.19 14.64
CA ASN A 18 15.29 -4.89 15.76
C ASN A 18 14.69 -6.29 16.04
N GLU A 19 13.46 -6.54 15.57
CA GLU A 19 12.85 -7.86 15.60
C GLU A 19 12.45 -8.25 14.17
N ILE A 20 12.97 -9.36 13.69
CA ILE A 20 12.59 -9.95 12.40
C ILE A 20 11.25 -10.65 12.59
N ALA A 21 10.29 -10.40 11.71
CA ALA A 21 8.99 -11.04 11.73
C ALA A 21 9.11 -12.58 11.75
N ALA A 22 8.25 -13.23 12.50
CA ALA A 22 8.26 -14.69 12.64
C ALA A 22 8.12 -15.40 11.27
N GLU A 23 7.40 -14.80 10.36
CA GLU A 23 7.22 -15.27 8.98
C GLU A 23 8.54 -15.34 8.18
N MET A 24 9.54 -14.53 8.56
CA MET A 24 10.85 -14.45 7.87
C MET A 24 11.96 -15.25 8.55
N ARG A 25 11.70 -15.89 9.68
CA ARG A 25 12.70 -16.63 10.49
C ARG A 25 12.27 -18.04 10.92
N ASP A 26 11.51 -18.74 10.09
CA ASP A 26 11.00 -20.10 10.35
C ASP A 26 10.17 -20.27 11.65
N GLY A 27 9.67 -19.16 12.19
CA GLY A 27 8.97 -19.15 13.47
C GLY A 27 7.45 -18.97 13.35
N ARG A 28 6.87 -19.03 12.14
CA ARG A 28 5.43 -18.82 11.97
C ARG A 28 4.66 -19.96 12.60
N THR A 29 3.88 -19.64 13.63
CA THR A 29 2.90 -20.55 14.22
C THR A 29 1.49 -20.15 13.79
N ILE A 30 0.61 -21.14 13.62
CA ILE A 30 -0.81 -20.87 13.40
C ILE A 30 -1.47 -20.82 14.77
N PRO A 31 -1.89 -19.64 15.26
CA PRO A 31 -2.53 -19.54 16.57
C PRO A 31 -3.91 -20.18 16.56
N ALA A 32 -4.33 -20.73 17.69
CA ALA A 32 -5.66 -21.33 17.86
C ALA A 32 -6.78 -20.27 17.75
N SER A 33 -6.46 -19.00 17.98
CA SER A 33 -7.41 -17.88 17.83
C SER A 33 -6.69 -16.64 17.29
N GLY A 34 -7.41 -15.73 16.66
CA GLY A 34 -6.85 -14.52 16.06
C GLY A 34 -6.16 -14.79 14.74
N GLY A 35 -4.86 -14.48 14.62
CA GLY A 35 -4.08 -14.72 13.39
C GLY A 35 -4.61 -14.00 12.15
N GLY A 36 -5.42 -12.94 12.30
CA GLY A 36 -6.07 -12.23 11.20
C GLY A 36 -7.38 -12.88 10.71
N TRP A 37 -7.84 -13.98 11.30
CA TRP A 37 -9.12 -14.61 10.98
C TRP A 37 -10.29 -13.87 11.66
N THR A 38 -10.51 -12.61 11.25
CA THR A 38 -11.57 -11.73 11.77
C THR A 38 -12.53 -11.36 10.66
N TRP A 39 -13.83 -11.28 10.96
CA TRP A 39 -14.91 -11.09 10.00
C TRP A 39 -15.81 -9.88 10.31
N THR A 40 -15.45 -9.11 11.33
CA THR A 40 -16.25 -7.98 11.84
C THR A 40 -16.52 -6.92 10.77
N ASP A 41 -15.52 -6.56 9.98
CA ASP A 41 -15.71 -5.54 8.95
C ASP A 41 -16.56 -6.05 7.80
N LEU A 42 -16.41 -7.32 7.40
CA LEU A 42 -17.28 -7.93 6.39
C LEU A 42 -18.75 -7.86 6.81
N ARG A 43 -19.04 -8.11 8.09
CA ARG A 43 -20.42 -8.01 8.60
C ARG A 43 -21.01 -6.63 8.38
N LYS A 44 -20.23 -5.54 8.57
CA LYS A 44 -20.69 -4.16 8.35
C LYS A 44 -21.09 -3.95 6.88
N PHE A 45 -20.25 -4.40 5.94
CA PHE A 45 -20.53 -4.26 4.51
C PHE A 45 -21.75 -5.06 4.09
N ASN A 46 -21.84 -6.31 4.53
CA ASN A 46 -22.97 -7.16 4.22
C ASN A 46 -24.28 -6.65 4.85
N THR A 47 -24.23 -6.06 6.06
CA THR A 47 -25.38 -5.43 6.69
C THR A 47 -25.89 -4.24 5.84
N LEU A 48 -24.98 -3.39 5.34
CA LEU A 48 -25.39 -2.31 4.44
C LEU A 48 -26.11 -2.88 3.20
N LEU A 49 -25.51 -3.89 2.54
CA LEU A 49 -26.05 -4.48 1.32
C LEU A 49 -27.42 -5.16 1.57
N GLU A 50 -27.61 -5.81 2.72
CA GLU A 50 -28.87 -6.46 3.07
C GLU A 50 -30.02 -5.45 3.22
N TYR A 51 -29.75 -4.28 3.84
CA TYR A 51 -30.79 -3.30 4.12
C TYR A 51 -30.85 -2.14 3.12
N SER A 52 -29.94 -2.07 2.14
CA SER A 52 -29.90 -0.99 1.14
C SER A 52 -31.18 -0.90 0.31
N GLY A 53 -31.91 -2.00 0.12
CA GLY A 53 -33.20 -2.04 -0.56
C GLY A 53 -34.30 -1.16 0.08
N ASN A 54 -34.11 -0.74 1.35
CA ASN A 54 -35.00 0.22 2.01
C ASN A 54 -34.86 1.63 1.44
N CYS A 55 -33.73 1.96 0.81
CA CYS A 55 -33.54 3.21 0.09
C CYS A 55 -34.32 3.20 -1.23
N LYS A 56 -35.29 4.10 -1.37
CA LYS A 56 -36.16 4.19 -2.56
C LYS A 56 -35.45 4.85 -3.74
N ASP A 57 -34.46 5.69 -3.48
CA ASP A 57 -33.63 6.31 -4.50
C ASP A 57 -32.59 5.30 -4.99
N THR A 58 -32.76 4.87 -6.23
CA THR A 58 -31.91 3.84 -6.83
C THR A 58 -30.47 4.31 -7.04
N ASP A 59 -30.27 5.60 -7.37
CA ASP A 59 -28.94 6.13 -7.62
C ASP A 59 -28.15 6.25 -6.31
N ILE A 60 -28.80 6.74 -5.26
CA ILE A 60 -28.21 6.78 -3.92
C ILE A 60 -27.90 5.35 -3.45
N ARG A 61 -28.85 4.43 -3.59
CA ARG A 61 -28.65 3.04 -3.22
C ARG A 61 -27.46 2.42 -3.94
N ASN A 62 -27.43 2.51 -5.28
CA ASN A 62 -26.33 1.94 -6.07
C ASN A 62 -24.98 2.52 -5.68
N ARG A 63 -24.91 3.82 -5.39
CA ARG A 63 -23.68 4.47 -4.94
C ARG A 63 -23.20 3.93 -3.59
N TYR A 64 -24.07 3.74 -2.60
CA TYR A 64 -23.68 3.19 -1.30
C TYR A 64 -23.42 1.67 -1.35
N ASP A 65 -24.16 0.94 -2.18
CA ASP A 65 -23.86 -0.47 -2.47
C ASP A 65 -22.48 -0.62 -3.11
N ALA A 66 -22.10 0.30 -4.01
CA ALA A 66 -20.77 0.34 -4.61
C ALA A 66 -19.68 0.57 -3.57
N VAL A 67 -19.92 1.43 -2.57
CA VAL A 67 -19.01 1.61 -1.43
C VAL A 67 -18.84 0.30 -0.65
N ALA A 68 -19.93 -0.37 -0.30
CA ALA A 68 -19.88 -1.62 0.45
C ALA A 68 -19.17 -2.74 -0.33
N ARG A 69 -19.46 -2.85 -1.63
CA ARG A 69 -18.83 -3.85 -2.52
C ARG A 69 -17.35 -3.58 -2.73
N PHE A 70 -16.93 -2.32 -2.88
CA PHE A 70 -15.50 -1.98 -2.91
C PHE A 70 -14.77 -2.48 -1.66
N PHE A 71 -15.31 -2.19 -0.48
CA PHE A 71 -14.68 -2.62 0.76
C PHE A 71 -14.79 -4.12 0.99
N ARG A 72 -15.81 -4.79 0.47
CA ARG A 72 -15.91 -6.25 0.51
C ARG A 72 -14.84 -6.89 -0.38
N ALA A 73 -14.65 -6.41 -1.59
CA ALA A 73 -13.58 -6.85 -2.48
C ALA A 73 -12.19 -6.65 -1.83
N TYR A 74 -11.95 -5.46 -1.25
CA TYR A 74 -10.71 -5.18 -0.54
C TYR A 74 -10.50 -6.12 0.66
N PHE A 75 -11.55 -6.35 1.46
CA PHE A 75 -11.51 -7.28 2.58
C PHE A 75 -11.12 -8.69 2.15
N TYR A 76 -11.75 -9.20 1.10
CA TYR A 76 -11.46 -10.54 0.59
C TYR A 76 -10.08 -10.62 -0.06
N PHE A 77 -9.59 -9.58 -0.68
CA PHE A 77 -8.22 -9.51 -1.17
C PHE A 77 -7.21 -9.74 -0.03
N GLU A 78 -7.38 -9.06 1.10
CA GLU A 78 -6.53 -9.28 2.28
C GLU A 78 -6.65 -10.70 2.84
N LYS A 79 -7.83 -11.30 2.79
CA LYS A 79 -8.04 -12.70 3.22
C LYS A 79 -7.38 -13.69 2.27
N VAL A 80 -7.56 -13.54 0.97
CA VAL A 80 -6.96 -14.43 -0.04
C VAL A 80 -5.44 -14.38 0.00
N LYS A 81 -4.83 -13.20 0.13
CA LYS A 81 -3.38 -13.07 0.30
C LYS A 81 -2.85 -13.88 1.50
N ARG A 82 -3.58 -13.89 2.59
CA ARG A 82 -3.13 -14.49 3.85
C ARG A 82 -3.47 -15.97 3.97
N PHE A 83 -4.64 -16.40 3.49
CA PHE A 83 -5.22 -17.70 3.79
C PHE A 83 -5.47 -18.58 2.56
N GLY A 84 -5.35 -18.03 1.36
CA GLY A 84 -5.78 -18.73 0.14
C GLY A 84 -7.29 -18.88 0.09
N ASP A 85 -7.78 -20.13 0.15
CA ASP A 85 -9.20 -20.43 0.23
C ASP A 85 -9.84 -19.89 1.50
N VAL A 86 -11.00 -19.24 1.37
CA VAL A 86 -11.76 -18.67 2.49
C VAL A 86 -13.26 -18.75 2.20
N PRO A 87 -14.14 -18.86 3.21
CA PRO A 87 -15.57 -18.86 2.97
C PRO A 87 -16.05 -17.49 2.50
N TRP A 88 -16.84 -17.48 1.44
CA TRP A 88 -17.50 -16.26 0.95
C TRP A 88 -18.85 -16.08 1.63
N TYR A 89 -19.03 -14.98 2.32
CA TYR A 89 -20.29 -14.60 2.95
C TYR A 89 -20.89 -13.39 2.25
N ALA A 90 -22.05 -13.57 1.61
CA ALA A 90 -22.75 -12.50 0.88
C ALA A 90 -23.73 -11.72 1.78
N LYS A 91 -24.05 -12.22 2.97
CA LYS A 91 -25.00 -11.64 3.93
C LYS A 91 -24.43 -11.67 5.36
N PRO A 92 -24.92 -10.83 6.28
CA PRO A 92 -24.55 -10.95 7.68
C PRO A 92 -25.13 -12.25 8.28
N LEU A 93 -24.30 -12.94 9.08
CA LEU A 93 -24.71 -14.18 9.75
C LEU A 93 -24.98 -13.92 11.23
N GLY A 94 -26.00 -14.58 11.78
CA GLY A 94 -26.25 -14.64 13.21
C GLY A 94 -25.24 -15.54 13.93
N SER A 95 -25.15 -15.42 15.26
CA SER A 95 -24.21 -16.23 16.08
C SER A 95 -24.50 -17.75 16.06
N ALA A 96 -25.72 -18.14 15.76
CA ALA A 96 -26.15 -19.54 15.65
C ALA A 96 -26.33 -20.02 14.20
N ASP A 97 -25.95 -19.20 13.21
CA ASP A 97 -26.11 -19.54 11.79
C ASP A 97 -25.20 -20.73 11.43
N PRO A 98 -25.74 -21.84 10.88
CA PRO A 98 -24.92 -22.99 10.48
C PRO A 98 -23.88 -22.67 9.41
N GLU A 99 -24.08 -21.65 8.58
CA GLU A 99 -23.14 -21.18 7.58
C GLU A 99 -21.81 -20.72 8.20
N LEU A 100 -21.76 -20.41 9.51
CA LEU A 100 -20.50 -20.09 10.20
C LEU A 100 -19.50 -21.26 10.18
N LYS A 101 -19.98 -22.49 9.99
CA LYS A 101 -19.18 -23.72 9.98
C LYS A 101 -18.96 -24.27 8.56
N ARG A 102 -19.38 -23.56 7.53
CA ARG A 102 -19.21 -24.01 6.15
C ARG A 102 -17.73 -24.17 5.80
N PRO A 103 -17.36 -25.06 4.89
CA PRO A 103 -16.01 -25.18 4.39
C PRO A 103 -15.58 -23.90 3.68
N ARG A 104 -14.29 -23.76 3.42
CA ARG A 104 -13.73 -22.68 2.61
C ARG A 104 -14.17 -22.85 1.16
N ASP A 105 -14.52 -21.75 0.53
CA ASP A 105 -14.69 -21.70 -0.91
C ASP A 105 -13.30 -21.59 -1.57
N SER A 106 -13.20 -22.08 -2.78
CA SER A 106 -11.94 -22.02 -3.53
C SER A 106 -11.49 -20.57 -3.78
N ARG A 107 -10.20 -20.36 -3.81
CA ARG A 107 -9.60 -19.06 -4.20
C ARG A 107 -10.20 -18.55 -5.50
N GLU A 108 -10.38 -19.42 -6.49
CA GLU A 108 -10.99 -19.06 -7.77
C GLU A 108 -12.39 -18.46 -7.59
N PHE A 109 -13.26 -19.13 -6.86
CA PHE A 109 -14.60 -18.64 -6.59
C PHE A 109 -14.58 -17.27 -5.90
N VAL A 110 -13.73 -17.12 -4.87
CA VAL A 110 -13.61 -15.84 -4.13
C VAL A 110 -13.12 -14.73 -5.05
N MET A 111 -12.14 -14.99 -5.91
CA MET A 111 -11.62 -14.02 -6.86
C MET A 111 -12.70 -13.56 -7.86
N GLN A 112 -13.53 -14.47 -8.36
CA GLN A 112 -14.65 -14.12 -9.25
C GLN A 112 -15.66 -13.21 -8.54
N ARG A 113 -16.00 -13.51 -7.29
CA ARG A 113 -16.88 -12.65 -6.49
C ARG A 113 -16.27 -11.26 -6.24
N MET A 114 -14.96 -11.18 -6.01
CA MET A 114 -14.27 -9.91 -5.87
C MET A 114 -14.31 -9.09 -7.16
N ILE A 115 -14.17 -9.72 -8.33
CA ILE A 115 -14.28 -9.07 -9.64
C ILE A 115 -15.70 -8.52 -9.84
N GLU A 116 -16.74 -9.30 -9.55
CA GLU A 116 -18.12 -8.84 -9.63
C GLU A 116 -18.38 -7.61 -8.73
N ASP A 117 -17.85 -7.63 -7.52
CA ASP A 117 -18.00 -6.54 -6.57
C ASP A 117 -17.26 -5.27 -7.01
N ILE A 118 -16.03 -5.41 -7.49
CA ILE A 118 -15.26 -4.25 -7.93
C ILE A 118 -15.79 -3.66 -9.24
N ASP A 119 -16.30 -4.48 -10.15
CA ASP A 119 -16.91 -4.01 -11.39
C ASP A 119 -18.22 -3.25 -11.15
N PHE A 120 -19.01 -3.69 -10.17
CA PHE A 120 -20.15 -2.90 -9.70
C PHE A 120 -19.69 -1.56 -9.10
N ALA A 121 -18.61 -1.56 -8.30
CA ALA A 121 -18.06 -0.34 -7.73
C ALA A 121 -17.56 0.63 -8.83
N ILE A 122 -16.86 0.15 -9.83
CA ILE A 122 -16.40 0.95 -10.98
C ILE A 122 -17.58 1.60 -11.70
N ARG A 123 -18.69 0.90 -11.83
CA ARG A 123 -19.89 1.39 -12.53
C ARG A 123 -20.63 2.52 -11.77
N TYR A 124 -20.71 2.44 -10.46
CA TYR A 124 -21.62 3.31 -9.68
C TYR A 124 -20.91 4.28 -8.73
N LEU A 125 -19.61 4.17 -8.53
CA LEU A 125 -18.85 5.17 -7.77
C LEU A 125 -18.68 6.47 -8.58
N PRO A 126 -18.60 7.64 -7.90
CA PRO A 126 -18.42 8.92 -8.57
C PRO A 126 -17.05 8.99 -9.28
N THR A 127 -17.02 9.75 -10.39
CA THR A 127 -15.79 10.06 -11.14
C THR A 127 -15.08 11.31 -10.62
N LYS A 128 -15.76 12.15 -9.84
CA LYS A 128 -15.15 13.34 -9.24
C LYS A 128 -14.06 12.89 -8.26
N HIS A 129 -12.88 13.46 -8.39
CA HIS A 129 -11.77 13.20 -7.49
C HIS A 129 -12.13 13.56 -6.04
N ASP A 130 -11.76 12.69 -5.13
CA ASP A 130 -11.88 12.91 -3.69
C ASP A 130 -10.71 12.18 -3.00
N LEU A 131 -9.91 12.94 -2.28
CA LEU A 131 -8.69 12.43 -1.68
C LEU A 131 -8.93 11.43 -0.54
N TYR A 132 -10.08 11.56 0.14
CA TYR A 132 -10.40 10.80 1.35
C TYR A 132 -11.59 9.86 1.20
N ARG A 133 -12.21 9.83 0.01
CA ARG A 133 -13.33 8.95 -0.30
C ARG A 133 -13.04 8.10 -1.52
N ILE A 134 -13.59 6.91 -1.51
CA ILE A 134 -13.47 6.02 -2.67
C ILE A 134 -14.27 6.55 -3.86
N THR A 135 -13.66 6.47 -5.03
CA THR A 135 -14.19 6.90 -6.31
C THR A 135 -14.07 5.77 -7.34
N LYS A 136 -14.61 5.95 -8.54
CA LYS A 136 -14.36 5.04 -9.67
C LYS A 136 -12.86 4.76 -9.84
N TRP A 137 -12.02 5.78 -9.69
CA TRP A 137 -10.58 5.68 -9.87
C TRP A 137 -9.91 4.82 -8.80
N THR A 138 -10.38 4.94 -7.56
CA THR A 138 -9.94 4.08 -6.46
C THR A 138 -10.31 2.62 -6.72
N ALA A 139 -11.50 2.37 -7.31
CA ALA A 139 -11.94 1.02 -7.64
C ALA A 139 -11.13 0.40 -8.79
N LEU A 140 -10.83 1.16 -9.84
CA LEU A 140 -9.94 0.73 -10.92
C LEU A 140 -8.52 0.41 -10.41
N ALA A 141 -7.98 1.26 -9.54
CA ALA A 141 -6.68 1.04 -8.93
C ALA A 141 -6.65 -0.22 -8.05
N LEU A 142 -7.69 -0.48 -7.27
CA LEU A 142 -7.80 -1.71 -6.50
C LEU A 142 -7.92 -2.94 -7.40
N LYS A 143 -8.73 -2.87 -8.48
CA LYS A 143 -8.83 -3.95 -9.46
C LYS A 143 -7.49 -4.26 -10.11
N SER A 144 -6.76 -3.22 -10.53
CA SER A 144 -5.40 -3.36 -11.05
C SER A 144 -4.50 -4.10 -10.08
N ARG A 145 -4.47 -3.67 -8.81
CA ARG A 145 -3.61 -4.24 -7.75
C ARG A 145 -3.91 -5.71 -7.49
N PHE A 146 -5.17 -6.09 -7.24
CA PHE A 146 -5.46 -7.47 -6.87
C PHE A 146 -5.42 -8.43 -8.07
N CYS A 147 -5.74 -7.95 -9.28
CA CYS A 147 -5.61 -8.77 -10.48
C CYS A 147 -4.13 -9.00 -10.85
N LEU A 148 -3.26 -7.99 -10.72
CA LEU A 148 -1.81 -8.19 -10.88
C LEU A 148 -1.28 -9.21 -9.90
N PHE A 149 -1.62 -9.06 -8.61
CA PHE A 149 -1.22 -10.00 -7.57
C PHE A 149 -1.66 -11.43 -7.89
N GLU A 150 -2.92 -11.62 -8.30
CA GLU A 150 -3.45 -12.95 -8.61
C GLU A 150 -2.80 -13.57 -9.85
N GLY A 151 -2.61 -12.78 -10.91
CA GLY A 151 -1.95 -13.24 -12.14
C GLY A 151 -0.52 -13.67 -11.88
N THR A 152 0.28 -12.83 -11.24
CA THR A 152 1.68 -13.17 -10.91
C THR A 152 1.78 -14.31 -9.91
N PHE A 153 0.90 -14.34 -8.89
CA PHE A 153 0.83 -15.45 -7.94
C PHE A 153 0.59 -16.79 -8.65
N ARG A 154 -0.38 -16.87 -9.55
CA ARG A 154 -0.67 -18.10 -10.31
C ARG A 154 0.49 -18.49 -11.22
N LYS A 155 1.03 -17.55 -11.96
CA LYS A 155 2.15 -17.77 -12.87
C LYS A 155 3.36 -18.37 -12.15
N TYR A 156 3.80 -17.73 -11.08
CA TYR A 156 5.02 -18.12 -10.37
C TYR A 156 4.86 -19.33 -9.43
N HIS A 157 3.62 -19.69 -9.07
CA HIS A 157 3.34 -20.91 -8.31
C HIS A 157 2.86 -22.08 -9.17
N GLY A 158 2.83 -21.91 -10.50
CA GLY A 158 2.42 -22.97 -11.42
C GLY A 158 0.96 -23.41 -11.20
N ILE A 159 0.07 -22.47 -10.84
CA ILE A 159 -1.35 -22.76 -10.63
C ILE A 159 -2.05 -22.60 -11.96
N ASP A 160 -2.38 -23.75 -12.56
CA ASP A 160 -3.09 -23.81 -13.84
C ASP A 160 -4.56 -24.23 -13.57
N LEU A 161 -5.47 -23.31 -13.86
CA LEU A 161 -6.92 -23.51 -13.71
C LEU A 161 -7.59 -23.35 -15.07
N PRO A 162 -8.53 -24.24 -15.44
CA PRO A 162 -9.07 -24.29 -16.81
C PRO A 162 -9.78 -23.04 -17.29
N GLU A 163 -10.42 -22.29 -16.39
CA GLU A 163 -11.32 -21.21 -16.78
C GLU A 163 -10.69 -19.81 -16.71
N ASN A 164 -9.79 -19.58 -15.75
CA ASN A 164 -9.18 -18.27 -15.52
C ASN A 164 -7.71 -18.45 -15.18
N ASP A 165 -6.88 -18.58 -16.19
CA ASP A 165 -5.44 -18.70 -16.05
C ASP A 165 -4.80 -17.38 -15.54
N TRP A 166 -3.50 -17.41 -15.34
CA TRP A 166 -2.76 -16.22 -14.89
C TRP A 166 -2.83 -15.06 -15.90
N LYS A 167 -2.95 -15.34 -17.20
CA LYS A 167 -3.07 -14.33 -18.27
C LYS A 167 -4.38 -13.55 -18.17
N TYR A 168 -5.48 -14.25 -17.85
CA TYR A 168 -6.77 -13.61 -17.61
C TYR A 168 -6.68 -12.50 -16.56
N TYR A 169 -6.01 -12.77 -15.43
CA TYR A 169 -5.86 -11.78 -14.37
C TYR A 169 -4.90 -10.65 -14.75
N LEU A 170 -3.81 -10.94 -15.43
CA LEU A 170 -2.90 -9.91 -15.94
C LEU A 170 -3.59 -9.00 -16.97
N ASP A 171 -4.42 -9.54 -17.83
CA ASP A 171 -5.22 -8.77 -18.81
C ASP A 171 -6.22 -7.86 -18.08
N LEU A 172 -6.92 -8.35 -17.05
CA LEU A 172 -7.79 -7.53 -16.23
C LEU A 172 -7.04 -6.39 -15.52
N SER A 173 -5.85 -6.67 -15.00
CA SER A 173 -5.00 -5.65 -14.38
C SER A 173 -4.57 -4.58 -15.39
N ALA A 174 -4.09 -5.01 -16.56
CA ALA A 174 -3.69 -4.10 -17.64
C ALA A 174 -4.86 -3.22 -18.10
N LYS A 175 -6.04 -3.79 -18.35
CA LYS A 175 -7.23 -3.02 -18.76
C LYS A 175 -7.70 -2.02 -17.72
N ALA A 176 -7.72 -2.41 -16.43
CA ALA A 176 -8.09 -1.51 -15.35
C ALA A 176 -7.09 -0.36 -15.21
N SER A 177 -5.79 -0.65 -15.34
CA SER A 177 -4.73 0.35 -15.32
C SER A 177 -4.81 1.30 -16.52
N GLU A 178 -5.03 0.77 -17.72
CA GLU A 178 -5.16 1.57 -18.94
C GLU A 178 -6.35 2.51 -18.89
N GLU A 179 -7.52 2.03 -18.44
CA GLU A 179 -8.70 2.88 -18.23
C GLU A 179 -8.42 4.01 -17.23
N PHE A 180 -7.74 3.69 -16.11
CA PHE A 180 -7.33 4.69 -15.13
C PHE A 180 -6.38 5.71 -15.76
N ILE A 181 -5.30 5.27 -16.39
CA ILE A 181 -4.25 6.15 -16.98
C ILE A 181 -4.85 7.08 -18.02
N THR A 182 -5.74 6.57 -18.86
CA THR A 182 -6.32 7.31 -19.99
C THR A 182 -7.38 8.32 -19.56
N ASN A 183 -8.20 7.98 -18.57
CA ASN A 183 -9.46 8.69 -18.31
C ASN A 183 -9.53 9.39 -16.94
N SER A 184 -8.61 9.11 -16.01
CA SER A 184 -8.75 9.63 -14.65
C SER A 184 -8.32 11.10 -14.50
N GLY A 185 -7.36 11.56 -15.31
CA GLY A 185 -6.77 12.89 -15.15
C GLY A 185 -5.76 13.00 -14.00
N TYR A 186 -5.45 11.90 -13.29
CA TYR A 186 -4.35 11.87 -12.34
C TYR A 186 -3.00 11.81 -13.06
N GLY A 187 -1.97 12.34 -12.44
CA GLY A 187 -0.58 12.35 -12.95
C GLY A 187 0.43 12.06 -11.86
N LEU A 188 1.69 12.37 -12.14
CA LEU A 188 2.75 12.31 -11.14
C LEU A 188 2.97 13.70 -10.52
N TYR A 189 3.24 13.74 -9.23
CA TYR A 189 3.61 14.97 -8.54
C TYR A 189 5.06 15.33 -8.86
N THR A 190 5.25 16.50 -9.46
CA THR A 190 6.56 16.98 -9.94
C THR A 190 6.94 18.35 -9.39
N SER A 191 6.14 18.95 -8.52
CA SER A 191 6.45 20.25 -7.91
C SER A 191 7.74 20.15 -7.10
N GLY A 192 8.64 21.13 -7.26
CA GLY A 192 9.97 21.09 -6.67
C GLY A 192 11.02 20.29 -7.46
N GLY A 193 10.60 19.66 -8.58
CA GLY A 193 11.49 18.93 -9.48
C GLY A 193 12.03 17.62 -8.90
N THR A 194 13.02 17.04 -9.56
CA THR A 194 13.56 15.71 -9.23
C THR A 194 14.25 15.65 -7.87
N GLN A 195 14.59 16.77 -7.27
CA GLN A 195 15.37 16.83 -6.03
C GLN A 195 14.51 16.80 -4.78
N THR A 196 13.23 17.20 -4.84
CA THR A 196 12.37 17.31 -3.65
C THR A 196 10.99 16.67 -3.83
N ALA A 197 10.44 16.64 -5.05
CA ALA A 197 9.07 16.23 -5.31
C ALA A 197 8.71 14.88 -4.68
N TYR A 198 9.59 13.89 -4.77
CA TYR A 198 9.33 12.57 -4.21
C TYR A 198 9.23 12.56 -2.69
N ARG A 199 10.04 13.37 -2.01
CA ARG A 199 9.99 13.52 -0.55
C ARG A 199 8.75 14.29 -0.12
N ASP A 200 8.48 15.43 -0.78
CA ASP A 200 7.35 16.30 -0.47
C ASP A 200 6.01 15.57 -0.59
N LEU A 201 5.91 14.65 -1.55
CA LEU A 201 4.73 13.78 -1.74
C LEU A 201 4.32 13.01 -0.47
N PHE A 202 5.27 12.64 0.40
CA PHE A 202 5.04 11.79 1.58
C PHE A 202 5.05 12.53 2.92
N VAL A 203 5.28 13.84 2.91
CA VAL A 203 5.37 14.64 4.13
C VAL A 203 4.46 15.86 4.11
N SER A 204 3.60 15.97 3.13
CA SER A 204 2.57 17.00 3.06
C SER A 204 1.53 16.81 4.14
N GLU A 205 1.04 17.91 4.73
CA GLU A 205 -0.08 17.88 5.67
C GLU A 205 -1.33 17.33 4.97
N ASP A 206 -1.71 17.94 3.85
CA ASP A 206 -2.71 17.39 2.92
C ASP A 206 -1.99 16.67 1.78
N ALA A 207 -2.39 15.45 1.47
CA ALA A 207 -1.78 14.66 0.41
C ALA A 207 -1.96 15.31 -0.99
N GLN A 208 -0.98 15.13 -1.87
CA GLN A 208 -0.94 15.75 -3.19
C GLN A 208 -1.93 15.08 -4.15
N GLN A 209 -3.12 15.66 -4.31
CA GLN A 209 -4.24 15.11 -5.09
C GLN A 209 -3.92 14.86 -6.56
N ILE A 210 -2.89 15.50 -7.12
CA ILE A 210 -2.49 15.23 -8.51
C ILE A 210 -1.98 13.79 -8.69
N GLU A 211 -1.37 13.19 -7.67
CA GLU A 211 -0.83 11.84 -7.72
C GLU A 211 -1.52 10.90 -6.74
N VAL A 212 -1.94 11.38 -5.56
CA VAL A 212 -2.55 10.57 -4.53
C VAL A 212 -4.04 10.37 -4.85
N VAL A 213 -4.41 9.13 -5.13
CA VAL A 213 -5.78 8.72 -5.51
C VAL A 213 -6.65 8.50 -4.28
N LEU A 214 -6.03 8.00 -3.20
CA LEU A 214 -6.67 7.81 -1.90
C LEU A 214 -5.62 7.95 -0.81
N ALA A 215 -5.94 8.77 0.19
CA ALA A 215 -5.14 8.95 1.40
C ALA A 215 -5.96 8.66 2.66
N ARG A 216 -5.26 8.41 3.75
CA ARG A 216 -5.82 8.50 5.08
C ARG A 216 -5.59 9.91 5.61
N ASP A 217 -6.68 10.59 5.92
CA ASP A 217 -6.71 11.92 6.52
C ASP A 217 -6.20 11.86 7.97
N TYR A 218 -5.15 12.61 8.24
CA TYR A 218 -4.65 12.88 9.58
C TYR A 218 -4.68 14.37 9.83
N ASN A 219 -5.13 14.78 11.01
CA ASN A 219 -5.44 16.18 11.25
C ASN A 219 -5.08 16.60 12.68
N LYS A 220 -4.21 17.61 12.80
CA LYS A 220 -3.77 18.15 14.08
C LYS A 220 -4.92 18.77 14.86
N GLY A 221 -5.80 19.52 14.19
CA GLY A 221 -6.94 20.19 14.83
C GLY A 221 -7.97 19.22 15.40
N LEU A 222 -8.10 18.03 14.78
CA LEU A 222 -8.98 16.96 15.22
C LEU A 222 -8.29 15.92 16.10
N SER A 223 -7.00 16.12 16.42
CA SER A 223 -6.17 15.16 17.18
C SER A 223 -6.15 13.75 16.57
N VAL A 224 -6.16 13.66 15.23
CA VAL A 224 -6.02 12.41 14.51
C VAL A 224 -4.58 12.27 14.07
N PHE A 225 -3.83 11.41 14.73
CA PHE A 225 -2.39 11.29 14.58
C PHE A 225 -1.94 9.87 14.21
N HIS A 226 -0.71 9.79 13.70
CA HIS A 226 0.04 8.54 13.47
C HIS A 226 1.48 8.65 13.99
N ASN A 227 2.30 7.62 13.79
CA ASN A 227 3.62 7.51 14.41
C ASN A 227 4.78 7.37 13.40
N SER A 228 4.61 7.69 12.13
CA SER A 228 5.64 7.42 11.12
C SER A 228 6.96 8.19 11.37
N THR A 229 6.87 9.47 11.72
CA THR A 229 8.06 10.28 12.10
C THR A 229 8.70 9.71 13.36
N PHE A 230 7.91 9.45 14.40
CA PHE A 230 8.39 8.89 15.66
C PHE A 230 9.16 7.58 15.45
N TYR A 231 8.60 6.62 14.72
CA TYR A 231 9.27 5.33 14.47
C TYR A 231 10.58 5.46 13.70
N SER A 232 10.71 6.47 12.83
CA SER A 232 11.94 6.72 12.07
C SER A 232 13.07 7.35 12.92
N LEU A 233 12.71 8.02 14.01
CA LEU A 233 13.65 8.81 14.83
C LEU A 233 13.89 8.24 16.23
N ASN A 234 13.07 7.29 16.69
CA ASN A 234 13.12 6.78 18.05
C ASN A 234 14.11 5.62 18.22
N THR A 235 14.80 5.59 19.35
CA THR A 235 15.79 4.55 19.68
C THR A 235 15.18 3.26 20.22
N SER A 236 13.91 3.30 20.68
CA SER A 236 13.27 2.19 21.38
C SER A 236 12.23 1.43 20.55
N TYR A 237 11.84 1.96 19.39
CA TYR A 237 10.76 1.39 18.57
C TYR A 237 11.23 0.95 17.20
N GLY A 238 11.49 -0.34 17.07
CA GLY A 238 11.76 -1.03 15.82
C GLY A 238 13.07 -0.65 15.13
N ARG A 239 13.53 0.58 15.22
CA ARG A 239 14.77 1.08 14.60
C ARG A 239 14.87 0.70 13.12
N PRO A 240 13.87 1.03 12.26
CA PRO A 240 13.80 0.53 10.89
C PRO A 240 15.01 0.98 10.07
N GLY A 241 15.54 0.08 9.26
CA GLY A 241 16.58 0.36 8.30
C GLY A 241 16.26 -0.30 6.97
N LEU A 242 16.56 0.37 5.85
CA LEU A 242 16.45 -0.28 4.56
C LEU A 242 17.55 -1.33 4.42
N THR A 243 17.28 -2.39 3.68
CA THR A 243 18.30 -3.38 3.35
C THR A 243 19.20 -2.86 2.24
N ARG A 244 20.41 -3.39 2.15
CA ARG A 244 21.32 -3.08 1.05
C ARG A 244 20.73 -3.44 -0.31
N LYS A 245 19.93 -4.51 -0.37
CA LYS A 245 19.23 -4.93 -1.59
C LYS A 245 18.37 -3.80 -2.19
N ILE A 246 17.49 -3.18 -1.40
CA ILE A 246 16.65 -2.09 -1.90
C ILE A 246 17.47 -0.83 -2.20
N VAL A 247 18.48 -0.50 -1.40
CA VAL A 247 19.35 0.66 -1.65
C VAL A 247 20.16 0.47 -2.93
N ALA A 248 20.70 -0.73 -3.17
CA ALA A 248 21.42 -1.05 -4.39
C ALA A 248 20.53 -1.06 -5.66
N SER A 249 19.22 -1.26 -5.51
CA SER A 249 18.29 -1.23 -6.64
C SER A 249 18.02 0.16 -7.21
N TYR A 250 18.30 1.23 -6.46
CA TYR A 250 18.27 2.59 -7.01
C TYR A 250 19.33 2.72 -8.10
N LEU A 251 18.98 3.31 -9.23
CA LEU A 251 19.89 3.49 -10.36
C LEU A 251 20.95 4.55 -10.08
N MET A 252 21.94 4.63 -10.94
CA MET A 252 22.81 5.79 -11.06
C MET A 252 22.04 6.97 -11.71
N ALA A 253 22.55 8.18 -11.60
CA ALA A 253 21.92 9.38 -12.18
C ALA A 253 21.80 9.32 -13.71
N ASP A 254 22.64 8.54 -14.37
CA ASP A 254 22.62 8.31 -15.82
C ASP A 254 21.67 7.15 -16.24
N GLY A 255 20.98 6.50 -15.28
CA GLY A 255 20.06 5.41 -15.51
C GLY A 255 20.70 4.01 -15.54
N THR A 256 22.02 3.90 -15.41
CA THR A 256 22.69 2.59 -15.31
C THR A 256 22.44 1.93 -13.94
N ARG A 257 22.62 0.63 -13.83
CA ARG A 257 22.50 -0.07 -12.54
C ARG A 257 23.69 0.23 -11.66
N PHE A 258 23.43 0.52 -10.39
CA PHE A 258 24.50 0.67 -9.40
C PHE A 258 25.32 -0.60 -9.24
N THR A 259 24.68 -1.77 -9.32
CA THR A 259 25.31 -3.07 -9.18
C THR A 259 26.21 -3.47 -10.34
N ASP A 260 26.19 -2.76 -11.46
CA ASP A 260 27.12 -2.96 -12.58
C ASP A 260 28.48 -2.28 -12.33
N LYS A 261 28.57 -1.48 -11.27
CA LYS A 261 29.82 -0.78 -10.89
C LYS A 261 30.76 -1.75 -10.17
N ALA A 262 32.00 -1.85 -10.66
CA ALA A 262 33.01 -2.70 -10.02
C ALA A 262 33.25 -2.30 -8.56
N GLY A 263 33.25 -3.29 -7.66
CA GLY A 263 33.49 -3.08 -6.23
C GLY A 263 32.33 -2.49 -5.45
N TRP A 264 31.12 -2.45 -6.01
CA TRP A 264 29.94 -1.89 -5.33
C TRP A 264 29.64 -2.59 -3.99
N GLU A 265 29.95 -3.88 -3.84
CA GLU A 265 29.71 -4.65 -2.62
C GLU A 265 30.51 -4.18 -1.41
N THR A 266 31.67 -3.59 -1.65
CA THR A 266 32.61 -3.14 -0.60
C THR A 266 32.73 -1.63 -0.54
N MET A 267 31.90 -0.90 -1.30
CA MET A 267 31.96 0.56 -1.37
C MET A 267 31.58 1.20 -0.04
N GLU A 268 32.31 2.23 0.35
CA GLU A 268 32.00 3.05 1.51
C GLU A 268 30.68 3.79 1.32
N PHE A 269 29.89 3.96 2.38
CA PHE A 269 28.55 4.59 2.33
C PHE A 269 28.55 5.95 1.65
N ARG A 270 29.59 6.76 1.86
CA ARG A 270 29.73 8.07 1.23
C ARG A 270 29.79 7.96 -0.30
N ASP A 271 30.58 7.02 -0.80
CA ASP A 271 30.80 6.82 -2.24
C ASP A 271 29.62 6.07 -2.87
N GLU A 272 28.99 5.17 -2.11
CA GLU A 272 27.75 4.49 -2.49
C GLU A 272 26.62 5.49 -2.78
N CYS A 273 26.55 6.63 -2.10
CA CYS A 273 25.54 7.65 -2.28
C CYS A 273 25.82 8.62 -3.44
N GLN A 274 27.00 8.56 -4.10
CA GLN A 274 27.37 9.52 -5.14
C GLN A 274 26.72 9.19 -6.49
N ASN A 275 26.27 10.24 -7.20
CA ASN A 275 25.73 10.15 -8.55
C ASN A 275 24.57 9.11 -8.68
N ARG A 276 23.74 9.01 -7.67
CA ARG A 276 22.58 8.12 -7.64
C ARG A 276 21.31 8.84 -8.09
N ASP A 277 20.31 8.05 -8.46
CA ASP A 277 18.95 8.53 -8.64
C ASP A 277 18.55 9.44 -7.47
N PRO A 278 18.06 10.67 -7.73
CA PRO A 278 17.72 11.63 -6.67
C PRO A 278 16.75 11.11 -5.62
N ARG A 279 15.94 10.10 -5.95
CA ARG A 279 15.01 9.47 -5.01
C ARG A 279 15.71 8.72 -3.87
N LEU A 280 16.97 8.30 -4.06
CA LEU A 280 17.73 7.70 -2.97
C LEU A 280 17.90 8.69 -1.81
N ALA A 281 18.35 9.92 -2.10
CA ALA A 281 18.52 10.98 -1.09
C ALA A 281 17.19 11.48 -0.51
N GLN A 282 16.06 11.14 -1.13
CA GLN A 282 14.72 11.44 -0.64
C GLN A 282 14.10 10.25 0.12
N SER A 283 14.80 9.12 0.16
CA SER A 283 14.34 7.91 0.85
C SER A 283 15.13 7.59 2.11
N ILE A 284 16.44 7.88 2.11
CA ILE A 284 17.33 7.64 3.28
C ILE A 284 18.17 8.88 3.60
N ARG A 285 18.71 8.91 4.81
CA ARG A 285 19.74 9.91 5.17
C ARG A 285 21.01 9.62 4.40
N THR A 286 21.32 10.48 3.43
CA THR A 286 22.59 10.48 2.70
C THR A 286 23.57 11.52 3.30
N PRO A 287 24.85 11.51 2.95
CA PRO A 287 25.78 12.56 3.38
C PRO A 287 25.26 13.97 3.06
N GLY A 288 25.25 14.85 4.06
CA GLY A 288 24.72 16.21 3.93
C GLY A 288 23.22 16.35 4.13
N TYR A 289 22.51 15.28 4.50
CA TYR A 289 21.07 15.34 4.75
C TYR A 289 20.70 16.39 5.79
N THR A 290 19.74 17.24 5.44
CA THR A 290 19.02 18.10 6.37
C THR A 290 17.53 17.77 6.33
N ARG A 291 16.86 17.83 7.48
CA ARG A 291 15.41 17.71 7.53
C ARG A 291 14.76 18.94 6.90
N ILE A 292 13.60 18.79 6.29
CA ILE A 292 12.84 19.92 5.74
C ILE A 292 12.63 20.97 6.85
N ASN A 293 12.81 22.23 6.53
CA ASN A 293 12.75 23.38 7.46
C ASN A 293 13.79 23.31 8.60
N SER A 294 14.94 22.66 8.36
CA SER A 294 16.08 22.63 9.28
C SER A 294 17.39 22.86 8.52
N THR A 295 18.31 23.55 9.13
CA THR A 295 19.70 23.71 8.64
C THR A 295 20.67 22.73 9.30
N LYS A 296 20.20 21.96 10.27
CA LYS A 296 21.04 20.96 10.97
C LYS A 296 21.32 19.77 10.06
N VAL A 297 22.59 19.51 9.81
CA VAL A 297 23.02 18.30 9.14
C VAL A 297 22.85 17.11 10.09
N GLU A 298 22.17 16.08 9.61
CA GLU A 298 21.92 14.85 10.37
C GLU A 298 22.53 13.65 9.63
N VAL A 299 23.27 12.82 10.36
CA VAL A 299 23.87 11.60 9.82
C VAL A 299 22.99 10.38 10.20
N PRO A 300 23.09 9.25 9.47
CA PRO A 300 22.47 8.01 9.90
C PRO A 300 22.97 7.62 11.29
N SER A 301 22.06 7.14 12.14
CA SER A 301 22.40 6.73 13.51
C SER A 301 22.02 5.28 13.75
N LEU A 302 23.01 4.45 14.10
CA LEU A 302 22.79 3.05 14.47
C LEU A 302 21.97 2.89 15.78
N SER A 303 21.77 3.95 16.54
CA SER A 303 20.85 3.94 17.68
C SER A 303 19.37 3.98 17.27
N THR A 304 19.07 4.51 16.09
CA THR A 304 17.71 4.66 15.53
C THR A 304 17.46 3.86 14.25
N CYS A 305 18.48 3.19 13.73
CA CYS A 305 18.40 2.43 12.49
C CYS A 305 19.32 1.19 12.56
N MET A 306 18.83 0.02 12.19
CA MET A 306 19.58 -1.23 12.29
C MET A 306 20.66 -1.39 11.22
N THR A 307 20.49 -0.78 10.05
CA THR A 307 21.33 -1.05 8.86
C THR A 307 22.25 0.11 8.48
N GLY A 308 22.08 1.29 9.07
CA GLY A 308 22.72 2.51 8.60
C GLY A 308 21.99 3.21 7.45
N TYR A 309 21.13 2.52 6.68
CA TYR A 309 20.26 3.12 5.65
C TYR A 309 18.98 3.64 6.29
N GLN A 310 19.11 4.73 7.04
CA GLN A 310 18.01 5.27 7.85
C GLN A 310 16.93 5.92 6.98
N PRO A 311 15.67 5.42 7.02
CA PRO A 311 14.59 5.93 6.19
C PRO A 311 14.13 7.32 6.62
N ILE A 312 13.81 8.17 5.64
CA ILE A 312 13.30 9.53 5.85
C ILE A 312 11.99 9.81 5.11
N LYS A 313 11.50 8.86 4.33
CA LYS A 313 10.37 9.04 3.40
C LYS A 313 9.13 9.65 4.06
N PHE A 314 8.87 9.32 5.32
CA PHE A 314 7.71 9.81 6.08
C PHE A 314 8.13 10.65 7.31
N VAL A 315 9.35 11.17 7.31
CA VAL A 315 9.80 12.07 8.37
C VAL A 315 9.31 13.47 8.08
N ALA A 316 8.33 13.93 8.84
CA ALA A 316 7.70 15.24 8.71
C ALA A 316 8.70 16.39 8.85
N PRO A 317 8.42 17.60 8.31
CA PRO A 317 9.25 18.80 8.50
C PRO A 317 9.57 19.07 9.97
N ALA A 318 10.72 19.67 10.25
CA ALA A 318 11.22 19.86 11.62
C ALA A 318 10.31 20.76 12.48
N ASP A 319 9.64 21.70 11.86
CA ASP A 319 8.73 22.65 12.49
C ASP A 319 7.32 22.11 12.74
N PHE A 320 7.01 20.89 12.30
CA PHE A 320 5.70 20.27 12.57
C PHE A 320 5.54 19.79 14.01
N GLY A 321 6.64 19.60 14.74
CA GLY A 321 6.59 19.09 16.12
C GLY A 321 6.13 17.63 16.21
N SER A 322 6.39 16.82 15.17
CA SER A 322 5.87 15.45 15.01
C SER A 322 6.79 14.35 15.55
N ASP A 323 7.82 14.68 16.32
CA ASP A 323 8.86 13.73 16.74
C ASP A 323 8.40 12.81 17.89
N GLY A 324 7.40 13.22 18.64
CA GLY A 324 6.84 12.44 19.74
C GLY A 324 5.83 11.38 19.30
N TYR A 325 5.49 10.49 20.22
CA TYR A 325 4.46 9.47 20.02
C TYR A 325 3.08 10.09 19.80
N ASN A 326 2.35 9.63 18.77
CA ASN A 326 1.05 10.17 18.38
C ASN A 326 1.05 11.68 18.10
N LEU A 327 2.05 12.18 17.36
CA LEU A 327 2.13 13.59 16.99
C LEU A 327 2.28 13.83 15.47
N SER A 328 2.43 12.79 14.67
CA SER A 328 2.47 12.96 13.21
C SER A 328 1.07 13.14 12.64
N TYR A 329 0.90 14.14 11.77
CA TYR A 329 -0.40 14.49 11.17
C TYR A 329 -0.32 14.73 9.65
N THR A 330 0.78 14.32 9.03
CA THR A 330 0.88 14.28 7.56
C THR A 330 0.01 13.17 7.00
N ASP A 331 -0.65 13.40 5.89
CA ASP A 331 -1.48 12.38 5.27
C ASP A 331 -0.67 11.18 4.78
N LEU A 332 -1.29 10.00 4.89
CA LEU A 332 -0.66 8.76 4.43
C LEU A 332 -1.32 8.27 3.13
N PRO A 333 -0.59 8.28 2.00
CA PRO A 333 -1.10 7.74 0.75
C PRO A 333 -1.39 6.24 0.85
N ILE A 334 -2.59 5.83 0.42
CA ILE A 334 -3.04 4.43 0.35
C ILE A 334 -2.90 3.91 -1.08
N ILE A 335 -3.28 4.75 -2.06
CA ILE A 335 -3.17 4.47 -3.49
C ILE A 335 -2.57 5.69 -4.18
N ARG A 336 -1.57 5.48 -5.01
CA ARG A 336 -0.93 6.50 -5.83
C ARG A 336 -0.91 6.12 -7.30
N THR A 337 -0.99 7.13 -8.16
CA THR A 337 -0.91 6.97 -9.62
C THR A 337 0.34 6.21 -10.07
N ALA A 338 1.48 6.47 -9.43
CA ALA A 338 2.72 5.75 -9.75
C ALA A 338 2.59 4.23 -9.63
N GLU A 339 1.80 3.72 -8.68
CA GLU A 339 1.51 2.29 -8.56
C GLU A 339 0.78 1.77 -9.79
N ILE A 340 -0.21 2.51 -10.28
CA ILE A 340 -1.01 2.07 -11.43
C ILE A 340 -0.17 2.03 -12.71
N TYR A 341 0.74 2.99 -12.91
CA TYR A 341 1.71 2.95 -14.01
C TYR A 341 2.62 1.72 -13.93
N LEU A 342 3.12 1.39 -12.73
CA LEU A 342 3.96 0.22 -12.53
C LEU A 342 3.17 -1.09 -12.71
N ASN A 343 1.94 -1.16 -12.19
CA ASN A 343 1.07 -2.31 -12.38
C ASN A 343 0.77 -2.55 -13.87
N TYR A 344 0.53 -1.46 -14.63
CA TYR A 344 0.33 -1.57 -16.07
C TYR A 344 1.56 -2.12 -16.78
N ALA A 345 2.73 -1.55 -16.47
CA ALA A 345 3.99 -1.97 -17.07
C ALA A 345 4.30 -3.45 -16.76
N GLU A 346 4.14 -3.86 -15.50
CA GLU A 346 4.36 -5.24 -15.06
C GLU A 346 3.37 -6.21 -15.72
N ALA A 347 2.07 -5.89 -15.69
CA ALA A 347 1.04 -6.74 -16.30
C ALA A 347 1.21 -6.90 -17.82
N LYS A 348 1.81 -5.91 -18.51
CA LYS A 348 2.13 -5.99 -19.95
C LYS A 348 3.42 -6.74 -20.23
N ALA A 349 4.37 -6.72 -19.31
CA ALA A 349 5.65 -7.42 -19.44
C ALA A 349 5.52 -8.90 -19.13
N GLU A 350 4.69 -9.29 -18.18
CA GLU A 350 4.42 -10.67 -17.78
C GLU A 350 3.58 -11.42 -18.83
#